data_ee697bfefda64b7a043a3b4a494ec9b4
#
_entry.id   ee697bfefda64b7a043a3b4a494ec9b4
#
_cell.length_a   1.000
_cell.length_b   1.000
_cell.length_c   1.000
_cell.angle_alpha   90.00
_cell.angle_beta   90.00
_cell.angle_gamma   90.00
#
_symmetry.space_group_name_H-M   'P 1'
#
loop_
_entity.id
_entity.type
_entity.pdbx_description
1 polymer ?
#
loop_
_entity_poly.entity_id
_entity_poly.type
_entity_poly.pdbx_seq_one_letter_code
_entity_poly.pdbx_strand_id
1 'polypeptide(L)'
;MKSTKNGGGQFDVSALYSALDSERMARNLNWKEVSAESGVSASTMTRLSQGRRPDVDSLAALTTWLGIPADRFLASRARAFGVTSPLTQISTIIRDDPNLNPDAATALDELIKATYVRLRDQGKKQI
;
A
#
# COMPACT_ATOMS: atom_id res chain seq x y z
N MET A 1 -18.65 -15.90 0.47
CA MET A 1 -18.04 -15.64 0.76
C MET A 1 -17.14 -15.59 0.58
N LYS A 2 -16.91 -15.28 0.33
CA LYS A 2 -15.96 -15.21 0.24
C LYS A 2 -15.13 -15.13 0.86
N SER A 3 -14.94 -14.96 1.13
CA SER A 3 -14.08 -14.82 1.62
C SER A 3 -13.39 -15.12 2.16
N THR A 4 -13.23 -15.17 2.28
CA THR A 4 -12.52 -15.28 2.70
C THR A 4 -11.84 -15.60 3.18
N LYS A 5 -11.86 -15.66 3.28
CA LYS A 5 -11.12 -15.83 3.74
C LYS A 5 -10.35 -16.04 4.34
N ASN A 6 -10.17 -15.92 4.41
CA ASN A 6 -9.41 -16.21 4.86
C ASN A 6 -8.60 -16.02 5.85
N GLY A 7 -8.46 -16.19 6.23
CA GLY A 7 -7.89 -16.34 7.54
C GLY A 7 -6.69 -15.47 7.77
N GLY A 8 -6.11 -15.44 8.96
CA GLY A 8 -4.89 -14.71 9.24
C GLY A 8 -3.81 -15.08 8.24
N GLY A 9 -3.08 -14.16 7.72
CA GLY A 9 -2.10 -14.40 6.70
C GLY A 9 -2.63 -14.22 5.29
N GLN A 10 -3.88 -13.82 5.18
CA GLN A 10 -4.44 -13.57 3.86
C GLN A 10 -3.73 -12.40 3.19
N PHE A 11 -3.40 -12.60 1.92
CA PHE A 11 -2.69 -11.60 1.16
C PHE A 11 -3.63 -10.50 0.67
N ASP A 12 -3.24 -9.26 0.87
CA ASP A 12 -4.05 -8.10 0.50
C ASP A 12 -3.62 -7.60 -0.88
N VAL A 13 -4.29 -8.10 -1.91
CA VAL A 13 -3.98 -7.72 -3.30
C VAL A 13 -4.27 -6.24 -3.53
N SER A 14 -5.33 -5.74 -2.94
CA SER A 14 -5.69 -4.32 -3.07
C SER A 14 -4.58 -3.42 -2.53
N ALA A 15 -4.00 -3.79 -1.39
CA ALA A 15 -2.90 -3.02 -0.82
C ALA A 15 -1.67 -3.08 -1.72
N LEU A 16 -1.39 -4.24 -2.29
CA LEU A 16 -0.27 -4.37 -3.23
C LEU A 16 -0.46 -3.48 -4.45
N TYR A 17 -1.65 -3.54 -5.05
CA TYR A 17 -1.93 -2.73 -6.24
C TYR A 17 -1.85 -1.24 -5.92
N SER A 18 -2.36 -0.84 -4.77
CA SER A 18 -2.30 0.55 -4.34
C SER A 18 -0.85 1.01 -4.15
N ALA A 19 -0.01 0.15 -3.58
CA ALA A 19 1.41 0.48 -3.41
C ALA A 19 2.10 0.63 -4.76
N LEU A 20 1.79 -0.25 -5.70
CA LEU A 20 2.35 -0.15 -7.06
C LEU A 20 1.93 1.15 -7.74
N ASP A 21 0.67 1.51 -7.59
CA ASP A 21 0.15 2.75 -8.18
C ASP A 21 0.82 3.97 -7.55
N SER A 22 0.98 3.97 -6.24
CA SER A 22 1.65 5.07 -5.55
C SER A 22 3.10 5.23 -6.01
N GLU A 23 3.81 4.12 -6.11
CA GLU A 23 5.20 4.18 -6.55
C GLU A 23 5.30 4.60 -8.01
N ARG A 24 4.38 4.11 -8.85
CA ARG A 24 4.30 4.52 -10.24
C ARG A 24 4.14 6.03 -10.35
N MET A 25 3.24 6.59 -9.57
CA MET A 25 3.00 8.03 -9.58
C MET A 25 4.22 8.80 -9.07
N ALA A 26 4.86 8.29 -8.01
CA ALA A 26 6.03 8.94 -7.44
C ALA A 26 7.19 8.97 -8.43
N ARG A 27 7.33 7.94 -9.24
CA ARG A 27 8.39 7.86 -10.26
C ARG A 27 7.97 8.46 -11.60
N ASN A 28 6.72 8.91 -11.70
CA ASN A 28 6.17 9.51 -12.91
C ASN A 28 6.19 8.52 -14.08
N LEU A 29 5.72 7.30 -13.82
CA LEU A 29 5.70 6.23 -14.81
C LEU A 29 4.28 5.89 -15.22
N ASN A 30 4.12 5.36 -16.44
CA ASN A 30 2.86 4.72 -16.81
C ASN A 30 2.97 3.21 -16.51
N TRP A 31 1.84 2.50 -16.62
CA TRP A 31 1.84 1.08 -16.28
C TRP A 31 2.72 0.24 -17.21
N LYS A 32 2.85 0.64 -18.46
CA LYS A 32 3.73 -0.04 -19.37
C LYS A 32 5.19 0.04 -18.90
N GLU A 33 5.57 1.20 -18.39
CA GLU A 33 6.92 1.38 -17.87
C GLU A 33 7.14 0.59 -16.59
N VAL A 34 6.12 0.52 -15.72
CA VAL A 34 6.22 -0.31 -14.53
C VAL A 34 6.41 -1.77 -14.92
N SER A 35 5.66 -2.23 -15.92
CA SER A 35 5.82 -3.59 -16.43
C SER A 35 7.25 -3.83 -16.93
N ALA A 36 7.78 -2.90 -17.68
CA ALA A 36 9.14 -3.03 -18.21
C ALA A 36 10.19 -3.06 -17.11
N GLU A 37 10.05 -2.18 -16.11
CA GLU A 37 11.03 -2.09 -15.03
C GLU A 37 10.98 -3.28 -14.09
N SER A 38 9.78 -3.75 -13.76
CA SER A 38 9.60 -4.84 -12.82
C SER A 38 9.79 -6.21 -13.44
N GLY A 39 9.64 -6.30 -14.76
CA GLY A 39 9.68 -7.59 -15.46
C GLY A 39 8.36 -8.34 -15.38
N VAL A 40 7.30 -7.72 -14.89
CA VAL A 40 5.99 -8.35 -14.73
C VAL A 40 5.07 -7.87 -15.85
N SER A 41 4.38 -8.80 -16.50
CA SER A 41 3.60 -8.50 -17.69
C SER A 41 2.44 -7.55 -17.40
N ALA A 42 2.04 -6.83 -18.45
CA ALA A 42 0.88 -5.93 -18.36
C ALA A 42 -0.39 -6.69 -18.03
N SER A 43 -0.54 -7.92 -18.52
CA SER A 43 -1.72 -8.72 -18.21
C SER A 43 -1.78 -9.09 -16.73
N THR A 44 -0.63 -9.34 -16.11
CA THR A 44 -0.59 -9.57 -14.68
C THR A 44 -1.01 -8.32 -13.91
N MET A 45 -0.55 -7.14 -14.33
CA MET A 45 -0.98 -5.90 -13.71
C MET A 45 -2.48 -5.71 -13.80
N THR A 46 -3.06 -6.04 -14.96
CA THR A 46 -4.51 -5.95 -15.12
C THR A 46 -5.23 -6.88 -14.17
N ARG A 47 -4.74 -8.11 -14.01
CA ARG A 47 -5.36 -9.08 -13.09
C ARG A 47 -5.28 -8.59 -11.64
N LEU A 48 -4.15 -7.97 -11.26
CA LEU A 48 -4.03 -7.38 -9.92
C LEU A 48 -5.08 -6.30 -9.70
N SER A 49 -5.33 -5.46 -10.71
CA SER A 49 -6.35 -4.42 -10.57
C SER A 49 -7.73 -5.01 -10.39
N GLN A 50 -7.92 -6.25 -10.79
CA GLN A 50 -9.18 -6.97 -10.64
C GLN A 50 -9.25 -7.79 -9.34
N GLY A 51 -8.24 -7.66 -8.49
CA GLY A 51 -8.21 -8.36 -7.22
C GLY A 51 -7.67 -9.78 -7.26
N ARG A 52 -7.06 -10.17 -8.37
CA ARG A 52 -6.50 -11.52 -8.49
C ARG A 52 -5.09 -11.56 -7.93
N ARG A 53 -4.78 -12.64 -7.24
CA ARG A 53 -3.48 -12.82 -6.63
C ARG A 53 -2.41 -13.07 -7.69
N PRO A 54 -1.22 -12.48 -7.51
CA PRO A 54 -0.09 -12.79 -8.40
C PRO A 54 0.50 -14.15 -8.06
N ASP A 55 1.17 -14.77 -9.03
CA ASP A 55 1.97 -15.96 -8.73
C ASP A 55 3.22 -15.55 -7.93
N VAL A 56 3.94 -16.55 -7.44
CA VAL A 56 5.09 -16.31 -6.57
C VAL A 56 6.16 -15.49 -7.26
N ASP A 57 6.45 -15.80 -8.51
CA ASP A 57 7.51 -15.09 -9.23
C ASP A 57 7.13 -13.64 -9.49
N SER A 58 5.87 -13.39 -9.86
CA SER A 58 5.40 -12.02 -10.06
C SER A 58 5.41 -11.25 -8.75
N LEU A 59 4.99 -11.87 -7.66
CA LEU A 59 5.03 -11.23 -6.35
C LEU A 59 6.44 -10.84 -5.96
N ALA A 60 7.39 -11.75 -6.14
CA ALA A 60 8.78 -11.47 -5.82
C ALA A 60 9.32 -10.30 -6.63
N ALA A 61 9.01 -10.27 -7.94
CA ALA A 61 9.46 -9.18 -8.81
C ALA A 61 8.85 -7.84 -8.40
N LEU A 62 7.56 -7.84 -8.08
CA LEU A 62 6.88 -6.60 -7.72
C LEU A 62 7.36 -6.05 -6.39
N THR A 63 7.53 -6.91 -5.38
CA THR A 63 8.02 -6.45 -4.08
C THR A 63 9.47 -5.99 -4.16
N THR A 64 10.27 -6.61 -5.03
CA THR A 64 11.63 -6.15 -5.26
C THR A 64 11.63 -4.76 -5.89
N TRP A 65 10.77 -4.56 -6.89
CA TRP A 65 10.65 -3.25 -7.53
C TRP A 65 10.20 -2.18 -6.54
N LEU A 66 9.24 -2.52 -5.66
CA LEU A 66 8.75 -1.59 -4.65
C LEU A 66 9.76 -1.34 -3.54
N GLY A 67 10.60 -2.31 -3.24
CA GLY A 67 11.45 -2.24 -2.06
C GLY A 67 10.69 -2.46 -0.77
N ILE A 68 9.52 -3.11 -0.84
CA ILE A 68 8.68 -3.40 0.32
C ILE A 68 8.52 -4.91 0.43
N PRO A 69 8.84 -5.51 1.59
CA PRO A 69 8.69 -6.97 1.73
C PRO A 69 7.25 -7.43 1.55
N ALA A 70 7.09 -8.63 1.02
CA ALA A 70 5.75 -9.17 0.74
C ALA A 70 4.89 -9.26 1.99
N ASP A 71 5.47 -9.49 3.15
CA ASP A 71 4.69 -9.65 4.37
C ASP A 71 3.99 -8.36 4.81
N ARG A 72 4.40 -7.20 4.26
CA ARG A 72 3.70 -5.95 4.53
C ARG A 72 2.29 -5.96 3.97
N PHE A 73 1.99 -6.87 3.06
CA PHE A 73 0.66 -6.98 2.45
C PHE A 73 -0.19 -8.08 3.05
N LEU A 74 0.24 -8.62 4.19
CA LEU A 74 -0.58 -9.55 4.95
C LEU A 74 -1.45 -8.75 5.92
N ALA A 75 -2.76 -8.98 5.84
CA ALA A 75 -3.73 -8.14 6.52
C ALA A 75 -3.58 -8.13 8.04
N SER A 76 -3.09 -9.21 8.62
CA SER A 76 -3.02 -9.33 10.07
C SER A 76 -1.67 -8.96 10.67
N ARG A 77 -0.70 -8.59 9.85
CA ARG A 77 0.66 -8.42 10.33
C ARG A 77 0.81 -7.37 11.42
N ALA A 78 0.25 -6.19 11.20
CA ALA A 78 0.42 -5.09 12.14
C ALA A 78 -0.13 -5.44 13.51
N ARG A 79 -1.29 -6.09 13.54
CA ARG A 79 -1.89 -6.46 14.82
C ARG A 79 -1.14 -7.58 15.51
N ALA A 80 -0.60 -8.50 14.72
CA ALA A 80 0.09 -9.65 15.28
C ALA A 80 1.34 -9.27 16.05
N PHE A 81 2.01 -8.21 15.66
CA PHE A 81 3.30 -7.87 16.23
C PHE A 81 3.32 -6.57 17.01
N GLY A 82 2.16 -5.98 17.26
CA GLY A 82 2.07 -4.79 18.09
C GLY A 82 2.91 -3.63 17.57
N VAL A 83 3.03 -3.52 16.27
CA VAL A 83 3.84 -2.45 15.69
C VAL A 83 3.15 -1.10 15.83
N THR A 84 3.93 -0.05 15.64
CA THR A 84 3.42 1.31 15.66
C THR A 84 2.28 1.45 14.64
N SER A 85 1.30 2.26 14.97
CA SER A 85 0.12 2.42 14.13
C SER A 85 0.48 2.88 12.73
N PRO A 86 -0.32 2.50 11.73
CA PRO A 86 -0.09 2.98 10.37
C PRO A 86 -0.06 4.50 10.26
N LEU A 87 -0.91 5.18 11.00
CA LEU A 87 -0.93 6.64 10.95
C LEU A 87 0.42 7.23 11.37
N THR A 88 1.01 6.70 12.44
CA THR A 88 2.30 7.17 12.91
C THR A 88 3.39 6.90 11.87
N GLN A 89 3.35 5.73 11.25
CA GLN A 89 4.34 5.39 10.22
C GLN A 89 4.23 6.32 9.03
N ILE A 90 3.01 6.61 8.58
CA ILE A 90 2.80 7.52 7.46
C ILE A 90 3.31 8.92 7.80
N SER A 91 3.00 9.40 9.01
CA SER A 91 3.44 10.71 9.46
C SER A 91 4.97 10.82 9.43
N THR A 92 5.65 9.81 9.95
CA THR A 92 7.10 9.79 9.99
C THR A 92 7.71 9.80 8.59
N ILE A 93 7.15 8.98 7.70
CA ILE A 93 7.67 8.87 6.35
C ILE A 93 7.50 10.19 5.60
N ILE A 94 6.35 10.84 5.75
CA ILE A 94 6.10 12.10 5.06
C ILE A 94 7.07 13.19 5.53
N ARG A 95 7.35 13.24 6.83
CA ARG A 95 8.25 14.25 7.36
C ARG A 95 9.68 14.06 6.89
N ASP A 96 10.04 12.83 6.53
CA ASP A 96 11.39 12.53 6.04
C ASP A 96 11.49 12.59 4.52
N ASP A 97 10.40 12.89 3.82
CA ASP A 97 10.40 12.90 2.35
C ASP A 97 11.21 14.07 1.82
N PRO A 98 12.30 13.80 1.09
CA PRO A 98 13.15 14.89 0.57
C PRO A 98 12.47 15.75 -0.50
N ASN A 99 11.37 15.27 -1.07
CA ASN A 99 10.63 16.04 -2.08
C ASN A 99 9.70 17.08 -1.47
N LEU A 100 9.54 17.08 -0.15
CA LEU A 100 8.68 18.02 0.54
C LEU A 100 9.51 18.90 1.46
N ASN A 101 9.32 20.22 1.36
CA ASN A 101 9.93 21.10 2.36
C ASN A 101 9.17 20.93 3.68
N PRO A 102 9.73 21.45 4.80
CA PRO A 102 9.08 21.24 6.11
C PRO A 102 7.65 21.75 6.18
N ASP A 103 7.35 22.88 5.55
CA ASP A 103 5.99 23.42 5.58
C ASP A 103 5.02 22.52 4.82
N ALA A 104 5.44 22.03 3.65
CA ALA A 104 4.61 21.14 2.85
C ALA A 104 4.38 19.82 3.59
N ALA A 105 5.41 19.27 4.21
CA ALA A 105 5.29 18.03 4.96
C ALA A 105 4.31 18.19 6.12
N THR A 106 4.40 19.30 6.84
CA THR A 106 3.50 19.57 7.95
C THR A 106 2.05 19.69 7.47
N ALA A 107 1.83 20.42 6.36
CA ALA A 107 0.48 20.58 5.82
C ALA A 107 -0.12 19.24 5.41
N LEU A 108 0.65 18.40 4.74
CA LEU A 108 0.17 17.09 4.32
C LEU A 108 -0.11 16.19 5.52
N ASP A 109 0.80 16.21 6.51
CA ASP A 109 0.64 15.41 7.73
C ASP A 109 -0.66 15.79 8.45
N GLU A 110 -0.91 17.08 8.58
CA GLU A 110 -2.13 17.56 9.25
C GLU A 110 -3.40 17.14 8.50
N LEU A 111 -3.37 17.21 7.18
CA LEU A 111 -4.50 16.78 6.38
C LEU A 111 -4.79 15.30 6.57
N ILE A 112 -3.75 14.48 6.54
CA ILE A 112 -3.90 13.04 6.71
C ILE A 112 -4.46 12.72 8.10
N LYS A 113 -3.92 13.36 9.13
CA LYS A 113 -4.38 13.11 10.51
C LYS A 113 -5.85 13.49 10.67
N ALA A 114 -6.24 14.65 10.16
CA ALA A 114 -7.62 15.10 10.30
C ALA A 114 -8.58 14.16 9.59
N THR A 115 -8.22 13.76 8.37
CA THR A 115 -9.06 12.86 7.59
C THR A 115 -9.13 11.48 8.24
N TYR A 116 -8.01 10.98 8.73
CA TYR A 116 -7.95 9.68 9.39
C TYR A 116 -8.88 9.63 10.60
N VAL A 117 -8.80 10.65 11.47
CA VAL A 117 -9.63 10.69 12.67
C VAL A 117 -11.10 10.72 12.30
N ARG A 118 -11.46 11.54 11.32
CA ARG A 118 -12.86 11.64 10.90
C ARG A 118 -13.39 10.32 10.38
N LEU A 119 -12.62 9.65 9.53
CA LEU A 119 -13.07 8.39 8.94
C LEU A 119 -13.15 7.28 9.97
N ARG A 120 -12.18 7.23 10.88
CA ARG A 120 -12.19 6.26 11.96
C ARG A 120 -13.43 6.42 12.83
N ASP A 121 -13.75 7.66 13.20
CA ASP A 121 -14.89 7.93 14.07
C ASP A 121 -16.22 7.68 13.37
N GLN A 122 -16.30 7.91 12.07
CA GLN A 122 -17.49 7.57 11.30
C GLN A 122 -17.72 6.06 11.30
N GLY A 123 -16.65 5.29 11.19
CA GLY A 123 -16.78 3.85 11.26
C GLY A 123 -17.34 3.38 12.58
N LYS A 124 -16.92 4.01 13.66
CA LYS A 124 -17.43 3.66 14.98
C LYS A 124 -18.91 3.99 15.14
N LYS A 125 -19.35 5.08 14.54
CA LYS A 125 -20.74 5.51 14.67
C LYS A 125 -21.72 4.61 13.94
N GLN A 126 -21.24 3.83 13.01
CA GLN A 126 -22.10 2.97 12.22
C GLN A 126 -22.42 1.64 12.91
N ILE A 127 -21.83 1.39 14.03
CA ILE A 127 -22.13 0.20 14.81
C ILE A 127 -23.38 0.40 15.67
#